data_9c27997fce88055500b616537ae5ed51
#
_entry.id   9c27997fce88055500b616537ae5ed51
#
_cell.length_a   1.000
_cell.length_b   1.000
_cell.length_c   1.000
_cell.angle_alpha   90.00
_cell.angle_beta   90.00
_cell.angle_gamma   90.00
#
_symmetry.space_group_name_H-M   'P 1'
#
loop_
_entity.id
_entity.type
_entity.pdbx_description
1 polymer ?
#
loop_
_entity_poly.entity_id
_entity_poly.type
_entity_poly.pdbx_seq_one_letter_code
_entity_poly.pdbx_strand_id
1 'polypeptide(L)' 'MYDPSLQSVVLAKLAKWDRLTESDLNAMLRPEDRLRLRDDLLQDMAHSGLITMRVVGDEPVLTITDKGRDWLSGDDPRR' A
#
# COMPACT_ATOMS: atom_id res chain seq x y z
N MET A 1 6.21 -15.04 -3.21
CA MET A 1 7.11 -13.87 -3.30
C MET A 1 6.36 -12.69 -3.87
N TYR A 2 6.33 -11.58 -3.17
CA TYR A 2 5.64 -10.41 -3.66
C TYR A 2 6.60 -9.53 -4.45
N ASP A 3 6.00 -8.65 -5.25
CA ASP A 3 6.74 -7.77 -6.14
C ASP A 3 7.00 -6.43 -5.43
N PRO A 4 8.26 -6.10 -5.09
CA PRO A 4 8.54 -4.84 -4.41
C PRO A 4 8.21 -3.61 -5.28
N SER A 5 8.18 -3.76 -6.60
CA SER A 5 7.76 -2.66 -7.47
C SER A 5 6.29 -2.33 -7.26
N LEU A 6 5.46 -3.35 -7.11
CA LEU A 6 4.05 -3.14 -6.84
C LEU A 6 3.84 -2.52 -5.46
N GLN A 7 4.62 -2.96 -4.49
CA GLN A 7 4.58 -2.38 -3.15
C GLN A 7 4.90 -0.88 -3.21
N SER A 8 5.92 -0.50 -3.97
CA SER A 8 6.25 0.91 -4.20
C SER A 8 5.10 1.68 -4.80
N VAL A 9 4.44 1.11 -5.81
CA VAL A 9 3.32 1.76 -6.46
C VAL A 9 2.19 2.00 -5.47
N VAL A 10 1.85 0.99 -4.68
CA VAL A 10 0.78 1.11 -3.68
C VAL A 10 1.12 2.18 -2.66
N LEU A 11 2.33 2.15 -2.13
CA LEU A 11 2.74 3.14 -1.13
C LEU A 11 2.77 4.55 -1.71
N ALA A 12 3.20 4.70 -2.96
CA ALA A 12 3.23 6.01 -3.60
C ALA A 12 1.82 6.59 -3.75
N LYS A 13 0.86 5.75 -4.12
CA LYS A 13 -0.52 6.20 -4.22
C LYS A 13 -1.06 6.62 -2.86
N LEU A 14 -0.80 5.82 -1.84
CA LEU A 14 -1.27 6.14 -0.49
C LEU A 14 -0.59 7.39 0.07
N ALA A 15 0.69 7.59 -0.25
CA ALA A 15 1.41 8.78 0.20
C ALA A 15 0.82 10.04 -0.42
N LYS A 16 0.37 9.96 -1.66
CA LYS A 16 -0.22 11.09 -2.37
C LYS A 16 -1.61 11.44 -1.83
N TRP A 17 -2.40 10.44 -1.50
CA TRP A 17 -3.81 10.64 -1.13
C TRP A 17 -4.07 10.47 0.36
N ASP A 18 -3.07 10.12 1.13
CA ASP A 18 -3.09 9.81 2.55
C ASP A 18 -3.84 8.53 2.87
N ARG A 19 -5.00 8.33 2.28
CA ARG A 19 -5.75 7.10 2.46
C ARG A 19 -6.60 6.84 1.22
N LEU A 20 -6.82 5.57 0.94
CA LEU A 20 -7.64 5.14 -0.18
C LEU A 20 -8.42 3.92 0.24
N THR A 21 -9.62 3.76 -0.30
CA THR A 21 -10.31 2.48 -0.20
C THR A 21 -9.63 1.49 -1.14
N GLU A 22 -9.86 0.22 -0.90
CA GLU A 22 -9.32 -0.81 -1.79
C GLU A 22 -9.82 -0.62 -3.22
N SER A 23 -11.09 -0.25 -3.37
CA SER A 23 -11.67 0.02 -4.69
C SER A 23 -10.98 1.19 -5.40
N ASP A 24 -10.72 2.26 -4.65
CA ASP A 24 -10.03 3.42 -5.20
C ASP A 24 -8.61 3.06 -5.64
N LEU A 25 -7.93 2.29 -4.83
CA LEU A 25 -6.58 1.86 -5.15
C LEU A 25 -6.57 1.02 -6.42
N ASN A 26 -7.49 0.07 -6.52
CA ASN A 26 -7.62 -0.77 -7.72
C ASN A 26 -7.88 0.06 -8.96
N ALA A 27 -8.73 1.08 -8.84
CA ALA A 27 -9.06 1.94 -9.98
C ALA A 27 -7.85 2.74 -10.47
N MET A 28 -6.91 3.01 -9.60
CA MET A 28 -5.70 3.78 -9.94
C MET A 28 -4.58 2.91 -10.51
N LEU A 29 -4.68 1.60 -10.36
CA LEU A 29 -3.63 0.69 -10.82
C LEU A 29 -3.88 0.29 -12.27
N ARG A 30 -2.80 0.01 -12.98
CA ARG A 30 -2.89 -0.53 -14.32
C ARG A 30 -3.44 -1.96 -14.26
N PRO A 31 -4.07 -2.44 -15.35
CA PRO A 31 -4.66 -3.79 -15.33
C PRO A 31 -3.68 -4.89 -14.92
N GLU A 32 -2.43 -4.83 -15.38
CA GLU A 32 -1.43 -5.82 -15.00
C GLU A 32 -1.10 -5.75 -13.52
N ASP A 33 -1.12 -4.56 -12.94
CA ASP A 33 -0.85 -4.39 -11.52
C ASP A 33 -2.01 -4.89 -10.67
N ARG A 34 -3.24 -4.71 -11.15
CA ARG A 34 -4.42 -5.24 -10.45
C ARG A 34 -4.38 -6.75 -10.34
N LEU A 35 -3.89 -7.41 -11.39
CA LEU A 35 -3.78 -8.86 -11.37
C LEU A 35 -2.76 -9.35 -10.35
N ARG A 36 -1.77 -8.52 -10.03
CA ARG A 36 -0.75 -8.82 -9.04
C ARG A 36 -1.16 -8.42 -7.63
N LEU A 37 -2.11 -7.48 -7.54
CA LEU A 37 -2.54 -6.98 -6.24
C LEU A 37 -3.42 -8.03 -5.58
N ARG A 38 -2.87 -8.66 -4.57
CA ARG A 38 -3.56 -9.71 -3.83
C ARG A 38 -3.77 -9.24 -2.40
N ASP A 39 -4.74 -9.84 -1.75
CA ASP A 39 -4.95 -9.61 -0.33
C ASP A 39 -3.68 -9.88 0.47
N ASP A 40 -2.91 -10.90 0.05
CA ASP A 40 -1.66 -11.24 0.71
C ASP A 40 -0.67 -10.07 0.73
N LEU A 41 -0.54 -9.36 -0.40
CA LEU A 41 0.37 -8.24 -0.47
C LEU A 41 -0.03 -7.14 0.51
N LEU A 42 -1.30 -6.79 0.52
CA LEU A 42 -1.81 -5.75 1.41
C LEU A 42 -1.66 -6.16 2.87
N GLN A 43 -1.96 -7.40 3.18
CA GLN A 43 -1.81 -7.91 4.53
C GLN A 43 -0.35 -7.93 4.97
N ASP A 44 0.55 -8.32 4.08
CA ASP A 44 1.99 -8.30 4.37
C ASP A 44 2.48 -6.89 4.63
N MET A 45 2.01 -5.92 3.85
CA MET A 45 2.37 -4.52 4.06
C MET A 45 1.85 -4.01 5.40
N ALA A 46 0.63 -4.38 5.77
CA ALA A 46 0.06 -4.02 7.06
C ALA A 46 0.83 -4.69 8.21
N HIS A 47 1.18 -5.94 8.03
CA HIS A 47 1.96 -6.71 9.01
C HIS A 47 3.34 -6.08 9.23
N SER A 48 3.94 -5.59 8.16
CA SER A 48 5.25 -4.94 8.22
C SER A 48 5.17 -3.52 8.79
N GLY A 49 3.96 -3.01 9.00
CA GLY A 49 3.76 -1.68 9.53
C GLY A 49 3.86 -0.56 8.51
N LEU A 50 3.88 -0.90 7.21
CA LEU A 50 3.96 0.10 6.15
C LEU A 50 2.62 0.79 5.92
N ILE A 51 1.53 0.09 6.14
CA ILE A 51 0.17 0.62 6.00
C ILE A 51 -0.68 0.14 7.15
N THR A 52 -1.83 0.79 7.33
CA THR A 52 -2.88 0.27 8.19
C THR A 52 -4.09 -0.05 7.34
N MET A 53 -4.83 -1.07 7.74
CA MET A 53 -6.05 -1.46 7.07
C MET A 53 -7.20 -1.38 8.07
N ARG A 54 -8.25 -0.69 7.67
CA ARG A 54 -9.46 -0.57 8.47
C ARG A 54 -10.65 -0.86 7.60
N VAL A 55 -11.63 -1.54 8.16
CA VAL A 55 -12.90 -1.74 7.47
C VAL A 55 -13.86 -0.65 7.94
N VAL A 56 -14.30 0.17 7.00
CA VAL A 56 -15.29 1.22 7.26
C VAL A 56 -16.50 0.88 6.40
N GLY A 57 -17.61 0.59 7.05
CA GLY A 57 -18.73 0.01 6.34
C GLY A 57 -18.35 -1.38 5.88
N ASP A 58 -18.48 -1.64 4.60
CA ASP A 58 -18.14 -2.93 4.01
C ASP A 58 -16.86 -2.87 3.19
N GLU A 59 -16.07 -1.80 3.33
CA GLU A 59 -14.95 -1.60 2.45
C GLU A 59 -13.66 -1.34 3.22
N PRO A 60 -12.55 -2.03 2.88
CA PRO A 60 -11.27 -1.78 3.51
C PRO A 60 -10.73 -0.40 3.11
N VAL A 61 -10.26 0.33 4.10
CA VAL A 61 -9.59 1.62 3.89
C VAL A 61 -8.14 1.46 4.27
N LEU A 62 -7.27 1.87 3.36
CA LEU A 62 -5.83 1.74 3.51
C LEU A 62 -5.22 3.10 3.80
N THR A 63 -4.32 3.16 4.77
CA THR A 63 -3.64 4.39 5.14
C THR A 63 -2.15 4.10 5.26
N ILE A 64 -1.33 5.00 4.72
CA ILE A 64 0.11 4.87 4.84
C ILE A 64 0.55 5.27 6.24
N THR A 65 1.57 4.60 6.76
CA THR A 65 2.18 4.92 8.06
C THR A 65 3.46 5.72 7.84
N ASP A 66 4.02 6.26 8.92
CA ASP A 66 5.32 6.92 8.85
C ASP A 66 6.40 5.96 8.34
N LYS A 67 6.32 4.71 8.76
CA LYS A 67 7.25 3.70 8.29
C LYS A 67 7.12 3.47 6.79
N GLY A 68 5.88 3.48 6.28
CA GLY A 68 5.62 3.36 4.85
C GLY A 68 6.20 4.53 4.07
N ARG A 69 6.07 5.74 4.60
CA ARG A 69 6.65 6.93 3.97
C ARG A 69 8.17 6.87 3.95
N ASP A 70 8.76 6.44 5.04
CA ASP A 70 10.22 6.27 5.12
C ASP A 70 10.71 5.25 4.10
N TRP A 71 9.97 4.15 3.97
CA TRP A 71 10.31 3.12 3.01
C TRP A 71 10.29 3.68 1.57
N LEU A 72 9.28 4.49 1.27
CA LEU A 72 9.14 5.11 -0.06
C LEU A 72 10.25 6.09 -0.37
N SER A 73 10.61 6.91 0.62
CA SER A 73 11.63 7.92 0.43
C SER A 73 13.03 7.31 0.30
N GLY A 74 13.15 6.03 0.58
CA GLY A 74 14.43 5.37 0.57
C GLY A 74 15.30 5.70 1.76
N ASP A 75 14.74 6.34 2.77
CA ASP A 75 15.46 6.64 3.99
C ASP A 75 15.71 5.36 4.76
N ASP A 76 16.96 5.05 4.89
CA ASP A 76 17.41 3.89 5.64
C ASP A 76 18.05 4.39 6.93
N PRO A 77 17.54 4.00 8.09
CA PRO A 77 18.11 4.45 9.35
C PRO A 77 19.56 4.04 9.54
N ARG A 78 20.04 3.15 8.69
CA ARG A 78 21.44 2.74 8.75
C ARG A 78 22.39 3.65 7.98
N ARG A 79 21.87 4.62 7.30
CA ARG A 79 22.69 5.59 6.60
C ARG A 79 23.30 6.55 7.59
#